data_4c0efc785c1e851ce26f314b0d6cbc32
#
_entry.id   4c0efc785c1e851ce26f314b0d6cbc32
#
_cell.length_a   1.000
_cell.length_b   1.000
_cell.length_c   1.000
_cell.angle_alpha   90.00
_cell.angle_beta   90.00
_cell.angle_gamma   90.00
#
_symmetry.space_group_name_H-M   'P 1'
#
loop_
_entity.id
_entity.type
_entity.pdbx_description
1 polymer ?
#
loop_
_entity_poly.entity_id
_entity_poly.type
_entity_poly.pdbx_seq_one_letter_code
_entity_poly.pdbx_strand_id
1 'polypeptide(L)'
;MKKTILIAGFGDIAERLVRHYAGQASFIGLTRRPGRAAELRALGVIPHVGDLDAPATLQHLPRVDAVFHFAPPPGTGTTDPRTAHLLRALARRRPGTLVYISTSGVYGDCGGDWVAETRPVAPVSGRAVRRVDAERQLRAWGRHHGVPVIILRAPGIYAANRLPLERIRRRTPALVREADSYTNHIHADDLARLAWAALFRGRAGRVYHAVDALPLKMGDWFDSCADAFDLPRPPRVTRAEANEVLSEALLSFLRESRRLSNVRTVRELRLKYRYPSSDSLLRELRHARGQMSLF
;
A
#
# COMPACT_ATOMS: atom_id res chain seq x y z
N MET A 1 -7.31 -15.24 -25.00
CA MET A 1 -6.36 -15.86 -24.02
C MET A 1 -6.35 -15.06 -22.74
N LYS A 2 -6.28 -15.73 -21.56
CA LYS A 2 -6.10 -15.05 -20.27
C LYS A 2 -4.71 -14.41 -20.21
N LYS A 3 -4.62 -13.19 -19.64
CA LYS A 3 -3.33 -12.54 -19.40
C LYS A 3 -2.52 -13.30 -18.35
N THR A 4 -1.22 -13.43 -18.59
CA THR A 4 -0.26 -13.95 -17.60
C THR A 4 0.34 -12.77 -16.85
N ILE A 5 0.23 -12.75 -15.53
CA ILE A 5 0.60 -11.62 -14.68
C ILE A 5 1.59 -12.06 -13.60
N LEU A 6 2.75 -11.44 -13.56
CA LEU A 6 3.73 -11.62 -12.50
C LEU A 6 3.40 -10.70 -11.31
N ILE A 7 3.42 -11.25 -10.10
CA ILE A 7 3.32 -10.48 -8.87
C ILE A 7 4.66 -10.58 -8.12
N ALA A 8 5.44 -9.52 -8.14
CA ALA A 8 6.67 -9.38 -7.37
C ALA A 8 6.34 -8.76 -6.01
N GLY A 9 6.49 -9.55 -4.94
CA GLY A 9 6.05 -9.19 -3.59
C GLY A 9 4.68 -9.81 -3.25
N PHE A 10 4.65 -11.14 -3.12
CA PHE A 10 3.43 -11.88 -2.84
C PHE A 10 3.11 -11.85 -1.33
N GLY A 11 2.49 -10.77 -0.88
CA GLY A 11 1.96 -10.55 0.48
C GLY A 11 0.44 -10.41 0.48
N ASP A 12 -0.12 -9.86 1.57
CA ASP A 12 -1.58 -9.71 1.80
C ASP A 12 -2.34 -9.05 0.63
N ILE A 13 -1.80 -7.96 0.05
CA ILE A 13 -2.47 -7.29 -1.09
C ILE A 13 -2.48 -8.16 -2.34
N ALA A 14 -1.41 -8.92 -2.59
CA ALA A 14 -1.33 -9.86 -3.70
C ALA A 14 -2.34 -11.01 -3.53
N GLU A 15 -2.43 -11.55 -2.32
CA GLU A 15 -3.39 -12.62 -1.99
C GLU A 15 -4.83 -12.17 -2.19
N ARG A 16 -5.20 -10.97 -1.69
CA ARG A 16 -6.51 -10.37 -1.91
C ARG A 16 -6.81 -10.16 -3.39
N LEU A 17 -5.83 -9.64 -4.14
CA LEU A 17 -5.96 -9.44 -5.58
C LEU A 17 -6.26 -10.76 -6.30
N VAL A 18 -5.50 -11.80 -6.00
CA VAL A 18 -5.70 -13.12 -6.62
C VAL A 18 -7.07 -13.70 -6.26
N ARG A 19 -7.50 -13.60 -5.00
CA ARG A 19 -8.83 -14.06 -4.57
C ARG A 19 -9.96 -13.32 -5.27
N HIS A 20 -9.86 -12.00 -5.43
CA HIS A 20 -10.87 -11.19 -6.13
C HIS A 20 -10.96 -11.48 -7.63
N TYR A 21 -9.83 -11.83 -8.25
CA TYR A 21 -9.72 -11.97 -9.71
C TYR A 21 -9.34 -13.39 -10.14
N ALA A 22 -9.63 -14.38 -9.28
CA ALA A 22 -9.45 -15.79 -9.61
C ALA A 22 -10.16 -16.13 -10.94
N GLY A 23 -9.46 -16.85 -11.81
CA GLY A 23 -10.00 -17.22 -13.11
C GLY A 23 -9.97 -16.13 -14.19
N GLN A 24 -9.74 -14.85 -13.89
CA GLN A 24 -9.66 -13.76 -14.86
C GLN A 24 -8.27 -13.61 -15.50
N ALA A 25 -7.22 -14.06 -14.81
CA ALA A 25 -5.85 -14.09 -15.30
C ALA A 25 -5.13 -15.34 -14.80
N SER A 26 -3.97 -15.65 -15.40
CA SER A 26 -3.00 -16.59 -14.86
C SER A 26 -1.98 -15.80 -14.03
N PHE A 27 -1.87 -16.10 -12.74
CA PHE A 27 -0.98 -15.39 -11.84
C PHE A 27 0.30 -16.19 -11.56
N ILE A 28 1.44 -15.52 -11.63
CA ILE A 28 2.74 -16.04 -11.23
C ILE A 28 3.18 -15.25 -10.01
N GLY A 29 3.41 -15.93 -8.89
CA GLY A 29 3.83 -15.32 -7.64
C GLY A 29 5.34 -15.47 -7.42
N LEU A 30 6.09 -14.36 -7.43
CA LEU A 30 7.50 -14.37 -7.04
C LEU A 30 7.62 -14.53 -5.53
N THR A 31 8.30 -15.58 -5.08
CA THR A 31 8.55 -15.86 -3.67
C THR A 31 10.01 -16.25 -3.43
N ARG A 32 10.63 -15.68 -2.39
CA ARG A 32 11.98 -16.09 -1.95
C ARG A 32 11.98 -17.35 -1.08
N ARG A 33 10.80 -17.82 -0.64
CA ARG A 33 10.65 -18.95 0.25
C ARG A 33 10.10 -20.15 -0.53
N PRO A 34 10.90 -21.19 -0.83
CA PRO A 34 10.42 -22.38 -1.53
C PRO A 34 9.23 -23.05 -0.82
N GLY A 35 9.23 -23.05 0.52
CA GLY A 35 8.14 -23.62 1.34
C GLY A 35 6.77 -22.97 1.13
N ARG A 36 6.71 -21.72 0.60
CA ARG A 36 5.43 -21.09 0.25
C ARG A 36 4.84 -21.55 -1.09
N ALA A 37 5.52 -22.40 -1.84
CA ALA A 37 5.04 -22.82 -3.15
C ALA A 37 3.69 -23.57 -3.06
N ALA A 38 3.49 -24.38 -2.02
CA ALA A 38 2.23 -25.10 -1.80
C ALA A 38 1.07 -24.11 -1.51
N GLU A 39 1.30 -23.10 -0.67
CA GLU A 39 0.31 -22.05 -0.35
C GLU A 39 -0.10 -21.29 -1.62
N LEU A 40 0.86 -20.92 -2.48
CA LEU A 40 0.57 -20.23 -3.73
C LEU A 40 -0.27 -21.10 -4.67
N ARG A 41 0.07 -22.38 -4.82
CA ARG A 41 -0.71 -23.31 -5.65
C ARG A 41 -2.14 -23.49 -5.15
N ALA A 42 -2.33 -23.54 -3.83
CA ALA A 42 -3.67 -23.61 -3.23
C ALA A 42 -4.53 -22.37 -3.56
N LEU A 43 -3.90 -21.22 -3.83
CA LEU A 43 -4.56 -20.00 -4.31
C LEU A 43 -4.72 -19.95 -5.85
N GLY A 44 -4.34 -21.00 -6.57
CA GLY A 44 -4.36 -21.02 -8.04
C GLY A 44 -3.23 -20.18 -8.67
N VAL A 45 -2.16 -19.90 -7.92
CA VAL A 45 -1.00 -19.12 -8.37
C VAL A 45 0.16 -20.05 -8.72
N ILE A 46 0.80 -19.80 -9.85
CA ILE A 46 2.03 -20.51 -10.26
C ILE A 46 3.20 -19.93 -9.45
N PRO A 47 3.84 -20.70 -8.57
CA PRO A 47 4.96 -20.18 -7.80
C PRO A 47 6.21 -20.07 -8.69
N HIS A 48 6.89 -18.91 -8.60
CA HIS A 48 8.23 -18.74 -9.14
C HIS A 48 9.18 -18.44 -7.97
N VAL A 49 10.12 -19.34 -7.72
CA VAL A 49 11.11 -19.16 -6.64
C VAL A 49 12.21 -18.23 -7.14
N GLY A 50 12.34 -17.09 -6.46
CA GLY A 50 13.35 -16.09 -6.78
C GLY A 50 13.34 -14.95 -5.74
N ASP A 51 14.48 -14.33 -5.56
CA ASP A 51 14.69 -13.27 -4.57
C ASP A 51 15.17 -11.99 -5.25
N LEU A 52 14.47 -10.88 -4.98
CA LEU A 52 14.85 -9.55 -5.47
C LEU A 52 16.19 -9.07 -4.87
N ASP A 53 16.61 -9.64 -3.74
CA ASP A 53 17.92 -9.36 -3.14
C ASP A 53 19.03 -10.23 -3.76
N ALA A 54 18.68 -11.30 -4.52
CA ALA A 54 19.60 -12.21 -5.20
C ALA A 54 19.30 -12.25 -6.72
N PRO A 55 19.77 -11.30 -7.52
CA PRO A 55 19.37 -11.09 -8.92
C PRO A 55 19.64 -12.30 -9.83
N ALA A 56 20.60 -13.14 -9.52
CA ALA A 56 20.86 -14.37 -10.27
C ALA A 56 19.65 -15.32 -10.29
N THR A 57 18.81 -15.30 -9.24
CA THR A 57 17.61 -16.13 -9.14
C THR A 57 16.46 -15.65 -10.05
N LEU A 58 16.57 -14.46 -10.64
CA LEU A 58 15.56 -13.86 -11.50
C LEU A 58 15.80 -14.10 -13.00
N GLN A 59 16.89 -14.81 -13.38
CA GLN A 59 17.29 -14.98 -14.79
C GLN A 59 16.24 -15.74 -15.63
N HIS A 60 15.46 -16.59 -14.99
CA HIS A 60 14.47 -17.43 -15.64
C HIS A 60 13.02 -16.96 -15.45
N LEU A 61 12.82 -15.66 -15.16
CA LEU A 61 11.47 -15.11 -15.13
C LEU A 61 10.77 -15.37 -16.45
N PRO A 62 9.54 -15.93 -16.45
CA PRO A 62 8.81 -16.21 -17.66
C PRO A 62 8.38 -14.92 -18.37
N ARG A 63 8.03 -15.03 -19.65
CA ARG A 63 7.36 -13.94 -20.37
C ARG A 63 5.97 -13.72 -19.76
N VAL A 64 5.64 -12.47 -19.45
CA VAL A 64 4.36 -12.09 -18.85
C VAL A 64 3.75 -10.88 -19.56
N ASP A 65 2.43 -10.78 -19.54
CA ASP A 65 1.70 -9.67 -20.16
C ASP A 65 1.72 -8.43 -19.26
N ALA A 66 1.81 -8.62 -17.94
CA ALA A 66 1.83 -7.52 -16.98
C ALA A 66 2.58 -7.87 -15.70
N VAL A 67 2.95 -6.84 -14.95
CA VAL A 67 3.63 -6.99 -13.66
C VAL A 67 2.95 -6.13 -12.60
N PHE A 68 2.64 -6.74 -11.47
CA PHE A 68 2.38 -6.04 -10.21
C PHE A 68 3.66 -6.06 -9.37
N HIS A 69 4.23 -4.91 -9.12
CA HIS A 69 5.37 -4.75 -8.22
C HIS A 69 4.90 -4.23 -6.86
N PHE A 70 4.69 -5.14 -5.93
CA PHE A 70 4.21 -4.88 -4.56
C PHE A 70 5.30 -5.08 -3.51
N ALA A 71 6.47 -5.58 -3.91
CA ALA A 71 7.58 -5.75 -3.00
C ALA A 71 8.03 -4.38 -2.43
N PRO A 72 8.24 -4.29 -1.11
CA PRO A 72 8.81 -3.10 -0.52
C PRO A 72 10.31 -2.99 -0.85
N PRO A 73 10.87 -1.77 -0.87
CA PRO A 73 12.32 -1.57 -0.85
C PRO A 73 12.97 -2.26 0.37
N PRO A 74 14.29 -2.46 0.37
CA PRO A 74 15.02 -2.95 1.55
C PRO A 74 14.85 -2.01 2.75
N GLY A 75 15.15 -2.49 3.95
CA GLY A 75 15.01 -1.73 5.20
C GLY A 75 16.02 -0.58 5.36
N THR A 76 17.16 -0.66 4.69
CA THR A 76 18.32 0.24 4.85
C THR A 76 18.71 0.88 3.52
N GLY A 77 19.59 1.87 3.58
CA GLY A 77 20.09 2.62 2.40
C GLY A 77 19.12 3.68 1.91
N THR A 78 19.48 4.31 0.79
CA THR A 78 18.74 5.42 0.14
C THR A 78 18.15 5.04 -1.22
N THR A 79 18.51 3.87 -1.77
CA THR A 79 18.08 3.36 -3.08
C THR A 79 17.25 2.10 -2.95
N ASP A 80 16.58 1.71 -4.03
CA ASP A 80 15.84 0.44 -4.12
C ASP A 80 16.50 -0.52 -5.14
N PRO A 81 17.48 -1.32 -4.73
CA PRO A 81 18.10 -2.32 -5.59
C PRO A 81 17.12 -3.43 -6.01
N ARG A 82 16.07 -3.73 -5.22
CA ARG A 82 15.06 -4.73 -5.58
C ARG A 82 14.32 -4.36 -6.85
N THR A 83 13.93 -3.09 -6.95
CA THR A 83 13.32 -2.55 -8.19
C THR A 83 14.32 -2.63 -9.35
N ALA A 84 15.59 -2.25 -9.16
CA ALA A 84 16.62 -2.34 -10.21
C ALA A 84 16.81 -3.78 -10.70
N HIS A 85 16.85 -4.76 -9.79
CA HIS A 85 17.01 -6.17 -10.14
C HIS A 85 15.81 -6.70 -10.93
N LEU A 86 14.59 -6.39 -10.48
CA LEU A 86 13.37 -6.76 -11.19
C LEU A 86 13.36 -6.18 -12.62
N LEU A 87 13.63 -4.88 -12.76
CA LEU A 87 13.64 -4.20 -14.07
C LEU A 87 14.70 -4.76 -15.01
N ARG A 88 15.88 -5.11 -14.50
CA ARG A 88 16.94 -5.78 -15.29
C ARG A 88 16.48 -7.15 -15.78
N ALA A 89 15.84 -7.93 -14.93
CA ALA A 89 15.30 -9.25 -15.32
C ALA A 89 14.19 -9.15 -16.38
N LEU A 90 13.35 -8.10 -16.31
CA LEU A 90 12.27 -7.84 -17.27
C LEU A 90 12.75 -7.23 -18.59
N ALA A 91 13.95 -6.67 -18.68
CA ALA A 91 14.43 -5.92 -19.84
C ALA A 91 14.43 -6.74 -21.15
N ARG A 92 14.73 -8.04 -21.07
CA ARG A 92 14.73 -8.94 -22.24
C ARG A 92 13.35 -9.45 -22.64
N ARG A 93 12.39 -9.47 -21.70
CA ARG A 93 11.02 -10.01 -21.90
C ARG A 93 10.01 -9.03 -21.30
N ARG A 94 9.91 -7.86 -21.96
CA ARG A 94 9.15 -6.71 -21.46
C ARG A 94 7.67 -7.04 -21.32
N PRO A 95 7.05 -6.71 -20.17
CA PRO A 95 5.60 -6.78 -20.02
C PRO A 95 4.93 -5.66 -20.80
N GLY A 96 3.64 -5.83 -21.11
CA GLY A 96 2.83 -4.76 -21.69
C GLY A 96 2.49 -3.63 -20.74
N THR A 97 2.53 -3.86 -19.40
CA THR A 97 2.20 -2.86 -18.38
C THR A 97 2.82 -3.24 -17.04
N LEU A 98 3.22 -2.24 -16.24
CA LEU A 98 3.70 -2.43 -14.87
C LEU A 98 2.94 -1.51 -13.92
N VAL A 99 2.39 -2.07 -12.83
CA VAL A 99 1.74 -1.33 -11.74
C VAL A 99 2.59 -1.47 -10.47
N TYR A 100 2.94 -0.34 -9.87
CA TYR A 100 3.75 -0.28 -8.65
C TYR A 100 2.99 0.33 -7.49
N ILE A 101 3.03 -0.31 -6.32
CA ILE A 101 2.54 0.28 -5.08
C ILE A 101 3.68 1.04 -4.40
N SER A 102 3.57 2.37 -4.43
CA SER A 102 4.42 3.31 -3.70
C SER A 102 3.76 3.71 -2.37
N THR A 103 4.21 4.79 -1.77
CA THR A 103 3.66 5.32 -0.51
C THR A 103 3.32 6.81 -0.62
N SER A 104 2.32 7.25 0.14
CA SER A 104 2.04 8.68 0.33
C SER A 104 3.13 9.42 1.09
N GLY A 105 3.99 8.71 1.85
CA GLY A 105 5.13 9.28 2.56
C GLY A 105 6.16 9.99 1.67
N VAL A 106 6.11 9.78 0.34
CA VAL A 106 6.98 10.49 -0.62
C VAL A 106 6.80 12.01 -0.63
N TYR A 107 5.67 12.50 -0.13
CA TYR A 107 5.40 13.94 -0.05
C TYR A 107 6.03 14.63 1.18
N GLY A 108 6.44 13.85 2.20
CA GLY A 108 6.85 14.40 3.48
C GLY A 108 5.71 15.08 4.23
N ASP A 109 6.05 16.01 5.10
CA ASP A 109 5.07 16.86 5.77
C ASP A 109 4.52 17.92 4.81
N CYS A 110 3.22 18.15 4.88
CA CYS A 110 2.54 19.15 4.06
C CYS A 110 1.72 20.12 4.93
N GLY A 111 1.96 20.17 6.24
CA GLY A 111 1.24 21.04 7.17
C GLY A 111 -0.28 20.78 7.23
N GLY A 112 -0.72 19.61 6.81
CA GLY A 112 -2.15 19.28 6.72
C GLY A 112 -2.84 19.75 5.45
N ASP A 113 -2.13 20.29 4.46
CA ASP A 113 -2.70 20.71 3.19
C ASP A 113 -3.32 19.56 2.40
N TRP A 114 -4.23 19.92 1.49
CA TRP A 114 -4.68 19.03 0.43
C TRP A 114 -3.59 18.85 -0.62
N VAL A 115 -3.27 17.61 -0.93
CA VAL A 115 -2.19 17.21 -1.83
C VAL A 115 -2.78 16.53 -3.05
N ALA A 116 -2.47 17.06 -4.23
CA ALA A 116 -2.71 16.39 -5.51
C ALA A 116 -1.49 15.57 -5.93
N GLU A 117 -1.69 14.63 -6.86
CA GLU A 117 -0.61 13.73 -7.34
C GLU A 117 0.51 14.45 -8.08
N THR A 118 0.29 15.70 -8.49
CA THR A 118 1.27 16.57 -9.14
C THR A 118 2.17 17.32 -8.17
N ARG A 119 1.87 17.32 -6.86
CA ARG A 119 2.74 17.95 -5.85
C ARG A 119 4.14 17.32 -5.91
N PRO A 120 5.21 18.13 -5.92
CA PRO A 120 6.58 17.63 -5.86
C PRO A 120 6.79 16.72 -4.63
N VAL A 121 7.61 15.68 -4.80
CA VAL A 121 7.97 14.79 -3.70
C VAL A 121 9.06 15.43 -2.83
N ALA A 122 8.92 15.32 -1.52
CA ALA A 122 9.86 15.82 -0.51
C ALA A 122 10.03 14.78 0.61
N PRO A 123 10.60 13.59 0.32
CA PRO A 123 10.69 12.50 1.28
C PRO A 123 11.67 12.83 2.40
N VAL A 124 11.23 12.66 3.65
CA VAL A 124 12.07 12.87 4.85
C VAL A 124 12.54 11.53 5.42
N SER A 125 11.63 10.53 5.51
CA SER A 125 11.99 9.23 6.08
C SER A 125 12.76 8.36 5.07
N GLY A 126 13.72 7.55 5.53
CA GLY A 126 14.50 6.65 4.68
C GLY A 126 13.64 5.69 3.85
N ARG A 127 12.49 5.24 4.41
CA ARG A 127 11.51 4.43 3.66
C ARG A 127 10.89 5.21 2.49
N ALA A 128 10.62 6.50 2.65
CA ALA A 128 10.07 7.33 1.60
C ALA A 128 11.11 7.68 0.54
N VAL A 129 12.36 7.94 0.93
CA VAL A 129 13.49 8.18 0.02
C VAL A 129 13.66 6.98 -0.93
N ARG A 130 13.70 5.76 -0.40
CA ARG A 130 13.80 4.54 -1.22
C ARG A 130 12.59 4.34 -2.16
N ARG A 131 11.39 4.73 -1.74
CA ARG A 131 10.21 4.69 -2.62
C ARG A 131 10.30 5.70 -3.75
N VAL A 132 10.82 6.89 -3.50
CA VAL A 132 11.07 7.90 -4.56
C VAL A 132 12.12 7.39 -5.54
N ASP A 133 13.17 6.74 -5.06
CA ASP A 133 14.15 6.11 -5.93
C ASP A 133 13.53 5.02 -6.82
N ALA A 134 12.73 4.13 -6.25
CA ALA A 134 11.97 3.13 -7.02
C ALA A 134 11.06 3.77 -8.08
N GLU A 135 10.30 4.82 -7.74
CA GLU A 135 9.47 5.55 -8.70
C GLU A 135 10.29 6.15 -9.85
N ARG A 136 11.48 6.69 -9.56
CA ARG A 136 12.40 7.25 -10.59
C ARG A 136 12.91 6.15 -11.52
N GLN A 137 13.38 5.04 -10.97
CA GLN A 137 13.86 3.89 -11.74
C GLN A 137 12.76 3.35 -12.67
N LEU A 138 11.56 3.12 -12.14
CA LEU A 138 10.41 2.61 -12.88
C LEU A 138 10.00 3.54 -14.03
N ARG A 139 9.95 4.85 -13.77
CA ARG A 139 9.63 5.86 -14.80
C ARG A 139 10.69 5.92 -15.90
N ALA A 140 11.98 5.91 -15.52
CA ALA A 140 13.09 5.93 -16.48
C ALA A 140 13.07 4.68 -17.35
N TRP A 141 12.92 3.50 -16.73
CA TRP A 141 12.86 2.22 -17.42
C TRP A 141 11.63 2.13 -18.34
N GLY A 142 10.45 2.56 -17.85
CA GLY A 142 9.23 2.55 -18.64
C GLY A 142 9.33 3.43 -19.90
N ARG A 143 9.87 4.64 -19.76
CA ARG A 143 10.12 5.53 -20.93
C ARG A 143 11.12 4.91 -21.90
N HIS A 144 12.24 4.40 -21.40
CA HIS A 144 13.29 3.81 -22.25
C HIS A 144 12.79 2.59 -23.04
N HIS A 145 11.93 1.77 -22.45
CA HIS A 145 11.46 0.53 -23.06
C HIS A 145 10.06 0.61 -23.68
N GLY A 146 9.41 1.77 -23.64
CA GLY A 146 8.04 1.93 -24.13
C GLY A 146 6.98 1.15 -23.32
N VAL A 147 7.26 0.84 -22.05
CA VAL A 147 6.36 0.10 -21.17
C VAL A 147 5.56 1.08 -20.30
N PRO A 148 4.22 1.05 -20.36
CA PRO A 148 3.37 1.81 -19.45
C PRO A 148 3.65 1.44 -17.97
N VAL A 149 4.06 2.43 -17.18
CA VAL A 149 4.23 2.30 -15.74
C VAL A 149 3.19 3.14 -15.04
N ILE A 150 2.45 2.52 -14.13
CA ILE A 150 1.43 3.15 -13.30
C ILE A 150 1.86 3.07 -11.84
N ILE A 151 1.80 4.19 -11.12
CA ILE A 151 2.24 4.28 -9.72
C ILE A 151 1.03 4.56 -8.84
N LEU A 152 0.84 3.74 -7.81
CA LEU A 152 -0.18 3.89 -6.78
C LEU A 152 0.48 4.35 -5.49
N ARG A 153 0.26 5.58 -5.05
CA ARG A 153 0.75 6.07 -3.75
C ARG A 153 -0.28 5.74 -2.68
N ALA A 154 -0.01 4.68 -1.93
CA ALA A 154 -0.86 4.21 -0.84
C ALA A 154 -0.43 4.79 0.51
N PRO A 155 -1.38 5.18 1.36
CA PRO A 155 -1.14 5.62 2.74
C PRO A 155 -1.19 4.44 3.72
N GLY A 156 -1.80 4.64 4.92
CA GLY A 156 -2.10 3.57 5.87
C GLY A 156 -3.08 2.57 5.29
N ILE A 157 -2.68 1.31 5.19
CA ILE A 157 -3.54 0.23 4.70
C ILE A 157 -4.23 -0.42 5.89
N TYR A 158 -5.56 -0.43 5.90
CA TYR A 158 -6.35 -1.08 6.94
C TYR A 158 -7.17 -2.25 6.41
N ALA A 159 -7.53 -3.16 7.32
CA ALA A 159 -8.44 -4.28 7.15
C ALA A 159 -8.81 -4.80 8.55
N ALA A 160 -9.77 -5.71 8.68
CA ALA A 160 -10.17 -6.27 9.97
C ALA A 160 -8.99 -6.84 10.77
N ASN A 161 -8.06 -7.50 10.09
CA ASN A 161 -6.83 -8.08 10.67
C ASN A 161 -5.63 -7.11 10.75
N ARG A 162 -5.86 -5.80 10.48
CA ARG A 162 -4.79 -4.78 10.42
C ARG A 162 -5.15 -3.51 11.18
N LEU A 163 -6.16 -3.57 12.03
CA LEU A 163 -6.54 -2.46 12.89
C LEU A 163 -5.49 -2.26 13.99
N PRO A 164 -5.28 -1.03 14.50
CA PRO A 164 -4.27 -0.71 15.51
C PRO A 164 -4.69 -1.14 16.94
N LEU A 165 -5.41 -2.27 17.10
CA LEU A 165 -6.01 -2.68 18.36
C LEU A 165 -4.98 -2.92 19.47
N GLU A 166 -3.81 -3.50 19.12
CA GLU A 166 -2.76 -3.73 20.09
C GLU A 166 -2.19 -2.41 20.67
N ARG A 167 -2.01 -1.40 19.81
CA ARG A 167 -1.62 -0.06 20.23
C ARG A 167 -2.66 0.56 21.20
N ILE A 168 -3.95 0.37 20.88
CA ILE A 168 -5.06 0.90 21.69
C ILE A 168 -5.09 0.20 23.05
N ARG A 169 -5.00 -1.14 23.08
CA ARG A 169 -4.96 -1.92 24.33
C ARG A 169 -3.79 -1.51 25.24
N ARG A 170 -2.64 -1.22 24.66
CA ARG A 170 -1.47 -0.68 25.39
C ARG A 170 -1.65 0.75 25.84
N ARG A 171 -2.77 1.39 25.54
CA ARG A 171 -3.03 2.80 25.86
C ARG A 171 -1.92 3.74 25.37
N THR A 172 -1.28 3.41 24.24
CA THR A 172 -0.27 4.27 23.63
C THR A 172 -0.90 5.61 23.27
N PRO A 173 -0.42 6.75 23.77
CA PRO A 173 -1.10 8.02 23.64
C PRO A 173 -1.21 8.50 22.18
N ALA A 174 -2.20 9.33 21.93
CA ALA A 174 -2.38 10.12 20.73
C ALA A 174 -2.20 11.61 21.04
N LEU A 175 -1.95 12.43 20.03
CA LEU A 175 -1.81 13.87 20.23
C LEU A 175 -3.17 14.51 20.55
N VAL A 176 -3.16 15.63 21.30
CA VAL A 176 -4.31 16.53 21.41
C VAL A 176 -4.71 16.99 20.00
N ARG A 177 -6.03 17.18 19.76
CA ARG A 177 -6.59 17.34 18.42
C ARG A 177 -5.98 18.51 17.65
N GLU A 178 -5.67 19.61 18.32
CA GLU A 178 -5.09 20.83 17.75
C GLU A 178 -3.69 20.60 17.20
N ALA A 179 -2.90 19.76 17.87
CA ALA A 179 -1.53 19.42 17.51
C ALA A 179 -1.44 18.15 16.65
N ASP A 180 -2.57 17.45 16.38
CA ASP A 180 -2.57 16.15 15.72
C ASP A 180 -2.45 16.27 14.20
N SER A 181 -1.88 15.23 13.60
CA SER A 181 -1.61 15.16 12.17
C SER A 181 -2.76 14.49 11.41
N TYR A 182 -3.03 14.97 10.20
CA TYR A 182 -3.93 14.27 9.29
C TYR A 182 -3.30 12.98 8.77
N THR A 183 -4.07 11.91 8.81
CA THR A 183 -3.75 10.62 8.23
C THR A 183 -4.75 10.27 7.13
N ASN A 184 -4.31 9.46 6.19
CA ASN A 184 -5.13 8.95 5.09
C ASN A 184 -5.09 7.43 5.13
N HIS A 185 -6.13 6.80 4.60
CA HIS A 185 -6.26 5.36 4.66
C HIS A 185 -6.74 4.77 3.33
N ILE A 186 -6.57 3.47 3.17
CA ILE A 186 -7.16 2.66 2.11
C ILE A 186 -7.43 1.26 2.65
N HIS A 187 -8.62 0.73 2.39
CA HIS A 187 -8.89 -0.67 2.72
C HIS A 187 -8.07 -1.61 1.83
N ALA A 188 -7.54 -2.69 2.40
CA ALA A 188 -6.66 -3.63 1.68
C ALA A 188 -7.33 -4.24 0.43
N ASP A 189 -8.64 -4.57 0.50
CA ASP A 189 -9.37 -5.07 -0.66
C ASP A 189 -9.54 -4.00 -1.74
N ASP A 190 -9.79 -2.75 -1.36
CA ASP A 190 -9.91 -1.66 -2.32
C ASP A 190 -8.57 -1.32 -2.95
N LEU A 191 -7.45 -1.43 -2.22
CA LEU A 191 -6.12 -1.30 -2.81
C LEU A 191 -5.84 -2.41 -3.83
N ALA A 192 -6.21 -3.65 -3.54
CA ALA A 192 -6.08 -4.77 -4.47
C ALA A 192 -6.93 -4.54 -5.74
N ARG A 193 -8.18 -4.12 -5.58
CA ARG A 193 -9.09 -3.79 -6.68
C ARG A 193 -8.61 -2.58 -7.49
N LEU A 194 -8.03 -1.59 -6.82
CA LEU A 194 -7.43 -0.42 -7.45
C LEU A 194 -6.22 -0.79 -8.30
N ALA A 195 -5.35 -1.67 -7.79
CA ALA A 195 -4.21 -2.18 -8.56
C ALA A 195 -4.67 -2.89 -9.83
N TRP A 196 -5.72 -3.72 -9.73
CA TRP A 196 -6.33 -4.36 -10.90
C TRP A 196 -6.91 -3.35 -11.88
N ALA A 197 -7.69 -2.37 -11.41
CA ALA A 197 -8.25 -1.33 -12.27
C ALA A 197 -7.15 -0.50 -12.97
N ALA A 198 -6.04 -0.21 -12.24
CA ALA A 198 -4.89 0.51 -12.78
C ALA A 198 -4.20 -0.24 -13.92
N LEU A 199 -4.19 -1.57 -13.90
CA LEU A 199 -3.63 -2.39 -14.97
C LEU A 199 -4.34 -2.16 -16.31
N PHE A 200 -5.65 -1.94 -16.31
CA PHE A 200 -6.46 -1.82 -17.53
C PHE A 200 -6.85 -0.39 -17.89
N ARG A 201 -6.90 0.52 -16.92
CA ARG A 201 -7.39 1.89 -17.08
C ARG A 201 -6.35 2.96 -16.73
N GLY A 202 -5.24 2.54 -16.11
CA GLY A 202 -4.15 3.44 -15.74
C GLY A 202 -3.45 4.01 -16.98
N ARG A 203 -3.15 5.31 -16.94
CA ARG A 203 -2.41 5.97 -18.02
C ARG A 203 -0.92 5.87 -17.77
N ALA A 204 -0.13 5.66 -18.82
CA ALA A 204 1.30 5.55 -18.77
C ALA A 204 1.96 6.75 -18.05
N GLY A 205 2.86 6.49 -17.12
CA GLY A 205 3.57 7.49 -16.33
C GLY A 205 2.74 8.21 -15.24
N ARG A 206 1.43 7.89 -15.11
CA ARG A 206 0.56 8.50 -14.10
C ARG A 206 0.83 7.97 -12.71
N VAL A 207 0.65 8.88 -11.75
CA VAL A 207 0.46 8.59 -10.33
C VAL A 207 -1.01 8.67 -9.99
N TYR A 208 -1.46 7.78 -9.12
CA TYR A 208 -2.79 7.79 -8.51
C TYR A 208 -2.66 7.70 -7.01
N HIS A 209 -3.42 8.50 -6.28
CA HIS A 209 -3.58 8.34 -4.85
C HIS A 209 -4.48 7.14 -4.57
N ALA A 210 -3.92 6.13 -3.92
CA ALA A 210 -4.67 4.95 -3.50
C ALA A 210 -5.21 5.20 -2.09
N VAL A 211 -6.22 6.08 -1.98
CA VAL A 211 -6.82 6.49 -0.70
C VAL A 211 -8.34 6.41 -0.77
N ASP A 212 -8.97 6.18 0.39
CA ASP A 212 -10.41 6.34 0.56
C ASP A 212 -10.84 7.82 0.50
N ALA A 213 -12.11 8.12 0.80
CA ALA A 213 -12.63 9.47 0.61
C ALA A 213 -12.44 10.39 1.84
N LEU A 214 -12.00 9.86 2.99
CA LEU A 214 -12.07 10.59 4.26
C LEU A 214 -10.72 10.64 4.98
N PRO A 215 -9.91 11.72 4.82
CA PRO A 215 -8.76 11.94 5.69
C PRO A 215 -9.23 12.27 7.10
N LEU A 216 -8.58 11.65 8.12
CA LEU A 216 -8.88 11.82 9.53
C LEU A 216 -7.68 12.41 10.26
N LYS A 217 -7.90 12.98 11.46
CA LYS A 217 -6.82 13.13 12.43
C LYS A 217 -6.41 11.75 12.95
N MET A 218 -5.14 11.56 13.25
CA MET A 218 -4.62 10.25 13.67
C MET A 218 -5.30 9.76 14.96
N GLY A 219 -5.52 10.65 15.91
CA GLY A 219 -6.22 10.36 17.14
C GLY A 219 -7.69 10.02 16.94
N ASP A 220 -8.38 10.70 16.02
CA ASP A 220 -9.78 10.39 15.69
C ASP A 220 -9.89 8.97 15.08
N TRP A 221 -8.90 8.57 14.28
CA TRP A 221 -8.81 7.20 13.77
C TRP A 221 -8.69 6.16 14.89
N PHE A 222 -7.84 6.43 15.90
CA PHE A 222 -7.69 5.53 17.05
C PHE A 222 -8.94 5.50 17.91
N ASP A 223 -9.60 6.64 18.14
CA ASP A 223 -10.86 6.71 18.88
C ASP A 223 -11.95 5.89 18.19
N SER A 224 -12.11 6.04 16.86
CA SER A 224 -13.07 5.27 16.08
C SER A 224 -12.81 3.76 16.17
N CYS A 225 -11.54 3.33 16.15
CA CYS A 225 -11.19 1.94 16.37
C CYS A 225 -11.48 1.48 17.80
N ALA A 226 -11.19 2.29 18.82
CA ALA A 226 -11.45 1.99 20.22
C ALA A 226 -12.96 1.79 20.44
N ASP A 227 -13.78 2.73 19.98
CA ASP A 227 -15.22 2.70 20.10
C ASP A 227 -15.86 1.48 19.39
N ALA A 228 -15.28 1.06 18.24
CA ALA A 228 -15.78 -0.11 17.50
C ALA A 228 -15.52 -1.44 18.21
N PHE A 229 -14.58 -1.46 19.17
CA PHE A 229 -14.18 -2.66 19.89
C PHE A 229 -14.38 -2.56 21.41
N ASP A 230 -15.14 -1.56 21.89
CA ASP A 230 -15.43 -1.29 23.29
C ASP A 230 -14.15 -1.19 24.14
N LEU A 231 -13.11 -0.60 23.56
CA LEU A 231 -11.84 -0.36 24.22
C LEU A 231 -11.76 1.10 24.73
N PRO A 232 -11.05 1.35 25.81
CA PRO A 232 -10.79 2.72 26.24
C PRO A 232 -10.04 3.50 25.17
N ARG A 233 -10.50 4.72 24.87
CA ARG A 233 -9.80 5.61 23.93
C ARG A 233 -8.38 5.91 24.43
N PRO A 234 -7.39 6.06 23.54
CA PRO A 234 -6.04 6.46 23.90
C PRO A 234 -6.01 7.81 24.65
N PRO A 235 -5.17 7.95 25.70
CA PRO A 235 -4.97 9.24 26.33
C PRO A 235 -4.42 10.27 25.35
N ARG A 236 -4.72 11.55 25.58
CA ARG A 236 -4.24 12.66 24.75
C ARG A 236 -3.04 13.31 25.43
N VAL A 237 -2.02 13.60 24.64
CA VAL A 237 -0.79 14.25 25.06
C VAL A 237 -0.41 15.38 24.09
N THR A 238 0.34 16.34 24.57
CA THR A 238 0.96 17.39 23.76
C THR A 238 2.09 16.82 22.90
N ARG A 239 2.60 17.58 21.92
CA ARG A 239 3.78 17.16 21.16
C ARG A 239 5.03 17.04 22.02
N ALA A 240 5.18 17.88 23.04
CA ALA A 240 6.31 17.80 23.98
C ALA A 240 6.30 16.47 24.73
N GLU A 241 5.19 16.14 25.38
CA GLU A 241 5.02 14.87 26.09
C GLU A 241 5.14 13.66 25.16
N ALA A 242 4.62 13.75 23.93
CA ALA A 242 4.74 12.67 22.95
C ALA A 242 6.21 12.35 22.60
N ASN A 243 7.09 13.37 22.51
CA ASN A 243 8.51 13.18 22.28
C ASN A 243 9.21 12.41 23.39
N GLU A 244 8.70 12.48 24.61
CA GLU A 244 9.26 11.78 25.79
C GLU A 244 8.80 10.32 25.86
N VAL A 245 7.54 10.04 25.46
CA VAL A 245 6.92 8.73 25.71
C VAL A 245 6.77 7.84 24.46
N LEU A 246 6.90 8.39 23.26
CA LEU A 246 6.75 7.63 22.02
C LEU A 246 8.10 7.31 21.37
N SER A 247 8.17 6.14 20.73
CA SER A 247 9.35 5.77 19.96
C SER A 247 9.51 6.66 18.72
N GLU A 248 10.76 6.88 18.28
CA GLU A 248 11.07 7.66 17.05
C GLU A 248 10.32 7.12 15.82
N ALA A 249 10.12 5.81 15.74
CA ALA A 249 9.31 5.21 14.67
C ALA A 249 7.88 5.73 14.66
N LEU A 250 7.23 5.89 15.83
CA LEU A 250 5.88 6.44 15.93
C LEU A 250 5.88 7.95 15.70
N LEU A 251 6.82 8.67 16.28
CA LEU A 251 6.99 10.11 16.07
C LEU A 251 7.16 10.46 14.58
N SER A 252 7.88 9.65 13.82
CA SER A 252 8.08 9.86 12.39
C SER A 252 6.77 9.87 11.58
N PHE A 253 5.72 9.18 12.04
CA PHE A 253 4.39 9.25 11.42
C PHE A 253 3.60 10.49 11.86
N LEU A 254 3.77 10.91 13.12
CA LEU A 254 3.10 12.10 13.67
C LEU A 254 3.68 13.43 13.16
N ARG A 255 4.88 13.42 12.59
CA ARG A 255 5.54 14.60 12.01
C ARG A 255 5.10 14.89 10.58
N GLU A 256 4.34 14.00 9.95
CA GLU A 256 3.90 14.15 8.56
C GLU A 256 2.38 14.29 8.51
N SER A 257 1.89 15.50 8.23
CA SER A 257 0.46 15.82 8.13
C SER A 257 0.10 16.20 6.69
N ARG A 258 -0.90 15.53 6.10
CA ARG A 258 -1.40 15.81 4.74
C ARG A 258 -2.77 15.21 4.51
N ARG A 259 -3.53 15.79 3.58
CA ARG A 259 -4.81 15.26 3.09
C ARG A 259 -4.70 14.95 1.61
N LEU A 260 -4.95 13.72 1.23
CA LEU A 260 -4.82 13.26 -0.16
C LEU A 260 -6.18 13.27 -0.85
N SER A 261 -6.22 13.84 -2.06
CA SER A 261 -7.40 13.77 -2.92
C SER A 261 -7.39 12.50 -3.75
N ASN A 262 -8.52 11.79 -3.84
CA ASN A 262 -8.71 10.64 -4.71
C ASN A 262 -9.48 10.95 -6.00
N VAL A 263 -9.76 12.20 -6.28
CA VAL A 263 -10.59 12.66 -7.44
C VAL A 263 -10.07 12.10 -8.76
N ARG A 264 -8.76 12.15 -8.99
CA ARG A 264 -8.15 11.58 -10.20
C ARG A 264 -8.38 10.08 -10.27
N THR A 265 -8.15 9.37 -9.17
CA THR A 265 -8.28 7.91 -9.06
C THR A 265 -9.70 7.48 -9.40
N VAL A 266 -10.69 8.10 -8.78
CA VAL A 266 -12.11 7.80 -9.04
C VAL A 266 -12.47 8.08 -10.51
N ARG A 267 -12.08 9.24 -11.02
CA ARG A 267 -12.44 9.65 -12.39
C ARG A 267 -11.78 8.80 -13.48
N GLU A 268 -10.48 8.51 -13.34
CA GLU A 268 -9.72 7.83 -14.40
C GLU A 268 -9.77 6.30 -14.28
N LEU A 269 -9.71 5.75 -13.06
CA LEU A 269 -9.76 4.30 -12.85
C LEU A 269 -11.19 3.77 -12.67
N ARG A 270 -12.18 4.66 -12.49
CA ARG A 270 -13.61 4.33 -12.38
C ARG A 270 -13.87 3.24 -11.35
N LEU A 271 -13.17 3.30 -10.21
CA LEU A 271 -13.34 2.35 -9.13
C LEU A 271 -14.44 2.83 -8.18
N LYS A 272 -15.41 1.96 -7.92
CA LYS A 272 -16.34 2.13 -6.80
C LYS A 272 -15.73 1.44 -5.57
N TYR A 273 -15.38 2.21 -4.55
CA TYR A 273 -14.85 1.70 -3.29
C TYR A 273 -15.89 0.83 -2.58
N ARG A 274 -15.46 -0.31 -2.06
CA ARG A 274 -16.26 -1.12 -1.14
C ARG A 274 -16.28 -0.49 0.24
N TYR A 275 -15.15 0.08 0.63
CA TYR A 275 -14.97 0.80 1.89
C TYR A 275 -14.58 2.26 1.59
N PRO A 276 -15.58 3.14 1.33
CA PRO A 276 -15.31 4.55 0.98
C PRO A 276 -14.73 5.35 2.14
N SER A 277 -14.80 4.83 3.37
CA SER A 277 -14.12 5.35 4.57
C SER A 277 -13.82 4.20 5.53
N SER A 278 -12.92 4.44 6.46
CA SER A 278 -12.62 3.48 7.54
C SER A 278 -13.85 3.16 8.41
N ASP A 279 -14.77 4.11 8.58
CA ASP A 279 -16.03 3.90 9.31
C ASP A 279 -16.91 2.81 8.69
N SER A 280 -16.79 2.60 7.37
CA SER A 280 -17.56 1.55 6.69
C SER A 280 -17.19 0.16 7.22
N LEU A 281 -15.89 -0.13 7.38
CA LEU A 281 -15.41 -1.37 7.98
C LEU A 281 -15.75 -1.45 9.47
N LEU A 282 -15.53 -0.36 10.22
CA LEU A 282 -15.74 -0.36 11.68
C LEU A 282 -17.20 -0.61 12.03
N ARG A 283 -18.17 -0.07 11.25
CA ARG A 283 -19.59 -0.37 11.41
C ARG A 283 -19.92 -1.83 11.12
N GLU A 284 -19.36 -2.40 10.05
CA GLU A 284 -19.53 -3.82 9.70
C GLU A 284 -19.05 -4.72 10.85
N LEU A 285 -17.85 -4.45 11.39
CA LEU A 285 -17.26 -5.23 12.48
C LEU A 285 -18.03 -5.08 13.80
N ARG A 286 -18.52 -3.87 14.13
CA ARG A 286 -19.34 -3.65 15.31
C ARG A 286 -20.65 -4.44 15.22
N HIS A 287 -21.31 -4.42 14.07
CA HIS A 287 -22.56 -5.14 13.84
C HIS A 287 -22.36 -6.67 13.96
N ALA A 288 -21.31 -7.20 13.36
CA ALA A 288 -20.96 -8.63 13.46
C ALA A 288 -20.71 -9.07 14.92
N ARG A 289 -20.02 -8.24 15.72
CA ARG A 289 -19.80 -8.52 17.16
C ARG A 289 -21.10 -8.49 17.98
N GLY A 290 -21.98 -7.50 17.73
CA GLY A 290 -23.29 -7.42 18.39
C GLY A 290 -24.14 -8.65 18.15
N GLN A 291 -24.10 -9.21 16.94
CA GLN A 291 -24.80 -10.46 16.64
C GLN A 291 -24.23 -11.69 17.37
N MET A 292 -22.89 -11.75 17.53
CA MET A 292 -22.22 -12.86 18.25
C MET A 292 -22.43 -12.82 19.78
N SER A 293 -22.74 -11.67 20.35
CA SER A 293 -22.97 -11.54 21.81
C SER A 293 -24.42 -11.84 22.22
N LEU A 294 -25.32 -12.14 21.27
CA LEU A 294 -26.70 -12.49 21.52
C LEU A 294 -26.95 -14.02 21.58
N PHE A 295 -25.91 -14.80 21.42
CA PHE A 295 -25.89 -16.25 21.57
C PHE A 295 -24.86 -16.66 22.65
#